data_f6a2f98f7a71f108a52fda1673709d8b
#
_entry.id   f6a2f98f7a71f108a52fda1673709d8b
#
_cell.length_a   1.000
_cell.length_b   1.000
_cell.length_c   1.000
_cell.angle_alpha   90.00
_cell.angle_beta   90.00
_cell.angle_gamma   90.00
#
_symmetry.space_group_name_H-M   'P 1'
#
loop_
_entity.id
_entity.type
_entity.pdbx_description
1 polymer ?
#
loop_
_entity_poly.entity_id
_entity_poly.type
_entity_poly.pdbx_seq_one_letter_code
_entity_poly.pdbx_strand_id
1 'polypeptide(L)'
;MRELRAFLLTSRDEGYAAFQRKLLPGVGNIVGVRMPLVRGYVKQALRDGRWKKWPEPDADAPYEELMIRGLILAQADMPFDEHTRAMEAFLTRIDNWGVCDGVCSACRFLRGDRERGYRWLTHLLESDAEFTVRFALVCLCDHFAREGDWTARVLEAARRAKCGENYYARVALAW
;
A
#
# COMPACT_ATOMS: atom_id res chain seq x y z
N MET A 1 -9.34 16.07 -8.27
CA MET A 1 -7.97 15.97 -8.83
C MET A 1 -7.19 17.28 -8.85
N ARG A 2 -7.75 18.43 -9.29
CA ARG A 2 -7.01 19.72 -9.31
C ARG A 2 -6.40 20.07 -7.94
N GLU A 3 -7.14 19.92 -6.86
CA GLU A 3 -6.65 20.20 -5.49
C GLU A 3 -5.51 19.28 -5.06
N LEU A 4 -5.59 17.98 -5.35
CA LEU A 4 -4.51 17.04 -5.03
C LEU A 4 -3.23 17.40 -5.79
N ARG A 5 -3.33 17.64 -7.10
CA ARG A 5 -2.17 18.04 -7.91
C ARG A 5 -1.59 19.38 -7.47
N ALA A 6 -2.44 20.36 -7.13
CA ALA A 6 -1.98 21.64 -6.57
C ALA A 6 -1.25 21.44 -5.24
N PHE A 7 -1.78 20.59 -4.32
CA PHE A 7 -1.13 20.24 -3.08
C PHE A 7 0.26 19.60 -3.32
N LEU A 8 0.35 18.63 -4.24
CA LEU A 8 1.62 17.98 -4.55
C LEU A 8 2.66 18.99 -5.05
N LEU A 9 2.26 19.89 -5.97
CA LEU A 9 3.15 20.90 -6.54
C LEU A 9 3.62 21.94 -5.50
N THR A 10 2.72 22.39 -4.64
CA THR A 10 3.05 23.40 -3.60
C THR A 10 3.84 22.82 -2.43
N SER A 11 3.78 21.49 -2.23
CA SER A 11 4.48 20.78 -1.15
C SER A 11 5.76 20.09 -1.60
N ARG A 12 6.19 20.33 -2.82
CA ARG A 12 7.33 19.72 -3.47
C ARG A 12 8.65 20.10 -2.78
N ASP A 13 9.53 19.09 -2.62
CA ASP A 13 10.91 19.23 -2.11
C ASP A 13 11.85 18.47 -3.04
N GLU A 14 12.61 19.20 -3.85
CA GLU A 14 13.52 18.61 -4.85
C GLU A 14 14.65 17.79 -4.22
N GLY A 15 15.16 18.22 -3.07
CA GLY A 15 16.18 17.47 -2.34
C GLY A 15 15.65 16.13 -1.88
N TYR A 16 14.41 16.11 -1.37
CA TYR A 16 13.74 14.88 -0.96
C TYR A 16 13.37 14.00 -2.18
N ALA A 17 12.92 14.58 -3.27
CA ALA A 17 12.69 13.84 -4.52
C ALA A 17 13.96 13.16 -5.02
N ALA A 18 15.09 13.87 -5.03
CA ALA A 18 16.38 13.32 -5.43
C ALA A 18 16.84 12.17 -4.52
N PHE A 19 16.58 12.27 -3.22
CA PHE A 19 16.82 11.20 -2.25
C PHE A 19 15.95 9.97 -2.55
N GLN A 20 14.63 10.16 -2.73
CA GLN A 20 13.71 9.07 -3.00
C GLN A 20 14.01 8.34 -4.31
N ARG A 21 14.40 9.05 -5.38
CA ARG A 21 14.80 8.43 -6.67
C ARG A 21 15.98 7.47 -6.52
N LYS A 22 16.87 7.70 -5.57
CA LYS A 22 17.97 6.76 -5.27
C LYS A 22 17.49 5.48 -4.59
N LEU A 23 16.42 5.57 -3.78
CA LEU A 23 15.83 4.43 -3.07
C LEU A 23 14.86 3.63 -3.94
N LEU A 24 14.25 4.28 -4.94
CA LEU A 24 13.20 3.73 -5.79
C LEU A 24 13.64 3.77 -7.26
N PRO A 25 14.66 2.98 -7.64
CA PRO A 25 15.12 2.96 -9.03
C PRO A 25 13.98 2.48 -9.95
N GLY A 26 13.78 3.19 -11.06
CA GLY A 26 12.71 2.91 -12.02
C GLY A 26 11.39 3.67 -11.77
N VAL A 27 11.20 4.32 -10.61
CA VAL A 27 10.04 5.18 -10.36
C VAL A 27 10.30 6.58 -10.91
N GLY A 28 9.65 6.93 -12.03
CA GLY A 28 9.91 8.17 -12.77
C GLY A 28 9.31 9.43 -12.15
N ASN A 29 8.07 9.35 -11.69
CA ASN A 29 7.25 10.51 -11.32
C ASN A 29 7.23 10.77 -9.80
N ILE A 30 8.40 11.03 -9.19
CA ILE A 30 8.50 11.40 -7.78
C ILE A 30 8.54 12.92 -7.65
N VAL A 31 7.54 13.50 -6.99
CA VAL A 31 7.41 14.94 -6.74
C VAL A 31 8.26 15.37 -5.53
N GLY A 32 8.40 14.50 -4.53
CA GLY A 32 9.18 14.75 -3.34
C GLY A 32 8.38 15.36 -2.19
N VAL A 33 7.12 14.96 -2.02
CA VAL A 33 6.32 15.42 -0.88
C VAL A 33 6.62 14.56 0.34
N ARG A 34 7.05 15.19 1.44
CA ARG A 34 7.42 14.49 2.68
C ARG A 34 6.21 13.78 3.31
N MET A 35 6.41 12.58 3.82
CA MET A 35 5.35 11.73 4.39
C MET A 35 4.48 12.39 5.47
N PRO A 36 4.97 13.27 6.35
CA PRO A 36 4.08 13.98 7.28
C PRO A 36 3.02 14.83 6.57
N LEU A 37 3.37 15.49 5.45
CA LEU A 37 2.44 16.28 4.64
C LEU A 37 1.45 15.36 3.90
N VAL A 38 1.94 14.27 3.31
CA VAL A 38 1.10 13.22 2.69
C VAL A 38 0.05 12.72 3.68
N ARG A 39 0.46 12.31 4.89
CA ARG A 39 -0.46 11.84 5.94
C ARG A 39 -1.44 12.90 6.40
N GLY A 40 -1.01 14.16 6.48
CA GLY A 40 -1.89 15.30 6.79
C GLY A 40 -3.00 15.47 5.75
N TYR A 41 -2.62 15.41 4.47
CA TYR A 41 -3.57 15.49 3.36
C TYR A 41 -4.55 14.31 3.35
N VAL A 42 -4.08 13.07 3.55
CA VAL A 42 -4.91 11.87 3.68
C VAL A 42 -5.96 12.05 4.79
N LYS A 43 -5.53 12.49 5.98
CA LYS A 43 -6.44 12.72 7.11
C LYS A 43 -7.54 13.75 6.77
N GLN A 44 -7.19 14.79 6.05
CA GLN A 44 -8.16 15.79 5.60
C GLN A 44 -9.13 15.23 4.56
N ALA A 45 -8.62 14.54 3.53
CA ALA A 45 -9.43 13.95 2.47
C ALA A 45 -10.41 12.88 3.00
N LEU A 46 -10.01 12.11 4.02
CA LEU A 46 -10.89 11.16 4.70
C LEU A 46 -12.00 11.87 5.46
N ARG A 47 -11.69 12.98 6.16
CA ARG A 47 -12.65 13.73 6.97
C ARG A 47 -13.75 14.37 6.14
N ASP A 48 -13.39 14.97 5.00
CA ASP A 48 -14.33 15.69 4.15
C ASP A 48 -14.93 14.82 3.04
N GLY A 49 -14.47 13.58 2.88
CA GLY A 49 -15.01 12.61 1.95
C GLY A 49 -14.75 12.92 0.47
N ARG A 50 -13.94 13.95 0.16
CA ARG A 50 -13.69 14.39 -1.22
C ARG A 50 -13.10 13.31 -2.11
N TRP A 51 -12.34 12.38 -1.54
CA TRP A 51 -11.69 11.27 -2.23
C TRP A 51 -12.67 10.33 -2.96
N LYS A 52 -13.90 10.19 -2.48
CA LYS A 52 -14.95 9.35 -3.09
C LYS A 52 -15.32 9.76 -4.52
N LYS A 53 -15.02 11.01 -4.89
CA LYS A 53 -15.29 11.58 -6.21
C LYS A 53 -14.06 11.66 -7.11
N TRP A 54 -12.92 11.13 -6.67
CA TRP A 54 -11.72 11.17 -7.49
C TRP A 54 -11.83 10.14 -8.62
N PRO A 55 -11.47 10.51 -9.85
CA PRO A 55 -11.36 9.56 -10.93
C PRO A 55 -10.20 8.60 -10.66
N GLU A 56 -10.13 7.50 -11.39
CA GLU A 56 -8.96 6.64 -11.39
C GLU A 56 -7.68 7.44 -11.72
N PRO A 57 -6.53 7.08 -11.14
CA PRO A 57 -5.29 7.77 -11.44
C PRO A 57 -4.89 7.53 -12.90
N ASP A 58 -4.29 8.54 -13.52
CA ASP A 58 -3.69 8.41 -14.85
C ASP A 58 -2.57 7.34 -14.82
N ALA A 59 -2.20 6.80 -15.98
CA ALA A 59 -1.14 5.78 -16.09
C ALA A 59 0.22 6.30 -15.58
N ASP A 60 0.46 7.59 -15.75
CA ASP A 60 1.67 8.32 -15.33
C ASP A 60 1.49 9.11 -14.04
N ALA A 61 0.51 8.72 -13.21
CA ALA A 61 0.23 9.39 -11.94
C ALA A 61 1.50 9.48 -11.06
N PRO A 62 1.72 10.63 -10.39
CA PRO A 62 2.85 10.77 -9.47
C PRO A 62 2.86 9.70 -8.37
N TYR A 63 4.06 9.30 -7.96
CA TYR A 63 4.29 8.38 -6.84
C TYR A 63 3.47 8.75 -5.60
N GLU A 64 3.47 10.04 -5.24
CA GLU A 64 2.73 10.52 -4.06
C GLU A 64 1.21 10.51 -4.27
N GLU A 65 0.71 10.61 -5.50
CA GLU A 65 -0.72 10.42 -5.77
C GLU A 65 -1.13 8.97 -5.48
N LEU A 66 -0.36 7.98 -5.96
CA LEU A 66 -0.60 6.57 -5.66
C LEU A 66 -0.49 6.29 -4.16
N MET A 67 0.54 6.85 -3.49
CA MET A 67 0.70 6.75 -2.04
C MET A 67 -0.53 7.30 -1.29
N ILE A 68 -1.00 8.50 -1.64
CA ILE A 68 -2.19 9.12 -1.00
C ILE A 68 -3.42 8.24 -1.20
N ARG A 69 -3.65 7.74 -2.41
CA ARG A 69 -4.80 6.87 -2.71
C ARG A 69 -4.76 5.58 -1.92
N GLY A 70 -3.63 4.88 -1.92
CA GLY A 70 -3.46 3.65 -1.14
C GLY A 70 -3.67 3.87 0.35
N LEU A 71 -3.12 4.95 0.91
CA LEU A 71 -3.31 5.32 2.32
C LEU A 71 -4.78 5.66 2.66
N ILE A 72 -5.51 6.27 1.73
CA ILE A 72 -6.95 6.53 1.90
C ILE A 72 -7.71 5.21 1.90
N LEU A 73 -7.49 4.33 0.92
CA LEU A 73 -8.14 3.03 0.85
C LEU A 73 -7.88 2.19 2.10
N ALA A 74 -6.64 2.21 2.62
CA ALA A 74 -6.26 1.47 3.82
C ALA A 74 -6.94 1.98 5.11
N GLN A 75 -7.41 3.24 5.14
CA GLN A 75 -7.89 3.91 6.35
C GLN A 75 -9.36 4.39 6.27
N ALA A 76 -9.98 4.32 5.09
CA ALA A 76 -11.35 4.77 4.91
C ALA A 76 -12.32 3.92 5.76
N ASP A 77 -13.38 4.54 6.24
CA ASP A 77 -14.46 3.81 6.91
C ASP A 77 -15.39 3.21 5.85
N MET A 78 -15.26 1.90 5.64
CA MET A 78 -16.06 1.13 4.70
C MET A 78 -16.13 -0.35 5.10
N PRO A 79 -17.13 -1.10 4.62
CA PRO A 79 -17.24 -2.53 4.88
C PRO A 79 -16.01 -3.32 4.41
N PHE A 80 -15.69 -4.41 5.10
CA PHE A 80 -14.52 -5.24 4.80
C PHE A 80 -14.44 -5.66 3.32
N ASP A 81 -15.56 -6.10 2.73
CA ASP A 81 -15.59 -6.53 1.32
C ASP A 81 -15.38 -5.39 0.32
N GLU A 82 -15.72 -4.17 0.71
CA GLU A 82 -15.40 -2.98 -0.10
C GLU A 82 -13.91 -2.64 0.00
N HIS A 83 -13.34 -2.74 1.22
CA HIS A 83 -11.89 -2.58 1.41
C HIS A 83 -11.09 -3.54 0.54
N THR A 84 -11.39 -4.83 0.60
CA THR A 84 -10.64 -5.86 -0.12
C THR A 84 -10.75 -5.67 -1.63
N ARG A 85 -11.95 -5.44 -2.16
CA ARG A 85 -12.15 -5.17 -3.61
C ARG A 85 -11.42 -3.92 -4.07
N ALA A 86 -11.51 -2.82 -3.31
CA ALA A 86 -10.83 -1.58 -3.66
C ALA A 86 -9.30 -1.74 -3.57
N MET A 87 -8.81 -2.47 -2.58
CA MET A 87 -7.38 -2.75 -2.44
C MET A 87 -6.86 -3.66 -3.55
N GLU A 88 -7.58 -4.72 -3.93
CA GLU A 88 -7.20 -5.59 -5.05
C GLU A 88 -7.10 -4.81 -6.37
N ALA A 89 -8.07 -3.93 -6.66
CA ALA A 89 -8.00 -3.05 -7.81
C ALA A 89 -6.78 -2.11 -7.74
N PHE A 90 -6.49 -1.57 -6.55
CA PHE A 90 -5.33 -0.69 -6.34
C PHE A 90 -4.00 -1.43 -6.49
N LEU A 91 -3.90 -2.69 -6.03
CA LEU A 91 -2.68 -3.50 -6.11
C LEU A 91 -2.19 -3.70 -7.55
N THR A 92 -3.10 -3.71 -8.52
CA THR A 92 -2.72 -3.79 -9.95
C THR A 92 -1.93 -2.58 -10.45
N ARG A 93 -1.90 -1.50 -9.67
CA ARG A 93 -1.22 -0.23 -10.00
C ARG A 93 0.11 -0.07 -9.27
N ILE A 94 0.43 -0.97 -8.35
CA ILE A 94 1.68 -0.89 -7.56
C ILE A 94 2.81 -1.55 -8.33
N ASP A 95 3.87 -0.78 -8.56
CA ASP A 95 5.09 -1.19 -9.26
C ASP A 95 6.37 -0.97 -8.43
N ASN A 96 6.20 -0.56 -7.16
CA ASN A 96 7.34 -0.25 -6.30
C ASN A 96 7.06 -0.55 -4.82
N TRP A 97 8.12 -0.89 -4.09
CA TRP A 97 8.03 -1.22 -2.67
C TRP A 97 7.65 -0.03 -1.78
N GLY A 98 7.99 1.20 -2.18
CA GLY A 98 7.71 2.38 -1.37
C GLY A 98 6.22 2.62 -1.17
N VAL A 99 5.42 2.53 -2.24
CA VAL A 99 3.94 2.59 -2.16
C VAL A 99 3.40 1.35 -1.45
N CYS A 100 3.86 0.16 -1.85
CA CYS A 100 3.40 -1.11 -1.30
C CYS A 100 3.48 -1.12 0.24
N ASP A 101 4.67 -0.96 0.79
CA ASP A 101 4.93 -1.08 2.24
C ASP A 101 4.32 0.09 3.02
N GLY A 102 4.36 1.30 2.43
CA GLY A 102 3.72 2.47 3.02
C GLY A 102 2.22 2.29 3.25
N VAL A 103 1.55 1.59 2.33
CA VAL A 103 0.12 1.26 2.42
C VAL A 103 -0.12 0.11 3.39
N CYS A 104 0.70 -0.95 3.37
CA CYS A 104 0.58 -2.12 4.26
C CYS A 104 0.43 -1.71 5.72
N SER A 105 1.34 -0.86 6.22
CA SER A 105 1.34 -0.41 7.61
C SER A 105 0.08 0.35 8.04
N ALA A 106 -0.67 0.87 7.07
CA ALA A 106 -1.90 1.63 7.29
C ALA A 106 -3.18 0.76 7.26
N CYS A 107 -3.12 -0.51 6.83
CA CYS A 107 -4.26 -1.41 6.67
C CYS A 107 -4.86 -1.89 8.00
N ARG A 108 -5.28 -0.96 8.87
CA ARG A 108 -5.80 -1.26 10.20
C ARG A 108 -7.13 -2.03 10.17
N PHE A 109 -7.89 -1.96 9.09
CA PHE A 109 -9.13 -2.72 8.91
C PHE A 109 -8.92 -4.23 9.04
N LEU A 110 -7.73 -4.74 8.75
CA LEU A 110 -7.35 -6.14 8.94
C LEU A 110 -7.44 -6.62 10.39
N ARG A 111 -7.38 -5.70 11.36
CA ARG A 111 -7.46 -6.01 12.79
C ARG A 111 -8.90 -6.12 13.30
N GLY A 112 -9.87 -5.55 12.58
CA GLY A 112 -11.28 -5.56 12.94
C GLY A 112 -11.92 -6.95 12.80
N ASP A 113 -11.52 -7.70 11.75
CA ASP A 113 -11.90 -9.10 11.54
C ASP A 113 -10.66 -9.89 11.10
N ARG A 114 -9.90 -10.36 12.08
CA ARG A 114 -8.60 -10.99 11.86
C ARG A 114 -8.66 -12.25 11.02
N GLU A 115 -9.68 -13.09 11.23
CA GLU A 115 -9.83 -14.34 10.47
C GLU A 115 -10.14 -14.06 9.00
N ARG A 116 -11.00 -13.07 8.70
CA ARG A 116 -11.25 -12.66 7.32
C ARG A 116 -10.03 -12.00 6.70
N GLY A 117 -9.36 -11.12 7.44
CA GLY A 117 -8.11 -10.47 7.01
C GLY A 117 -7.04 -11.49 6.66
N TYR A 118 -6.80 -12.47 7.53
CA TYR A 118 -5.83 -13.54 7.29
C TYR A 118 -6.17 -14.37 6.05
N ARG A 119 -7.43 -14.81 5.91
CA ARG A 119 -7.87 -15.59 4.73
C ARG A 119 -7.71 -14.80 3.44
N TRP A 120 -8.06 -13.52 3.45
CA TRP A 120 -7.86 -12.66 2.30
C TRP A 120 -6.38 -12.51 1.92
N LEU A 121 -5.51 -12.22 2.90
CA LEU A 121 -4.07 -12.10 2.65
C LEU A 121 -3.46 -13.41 2.16
N THR A 122 -3.84 -14.55 2.72
CA THR A 122 -3.34 -15.86 2.26
C THR A 122 -3.79 -16.19 0.84
N HIS A 123 -4.98 -15.76 0.42
CA HIS A 123 -5.41 -15.86 -0.98
C HIS A 123 -4.52 -15.00 -1.91
N LEU A 124 -4.15 -13.79 -1.50
CA LEU A 124 -3.26 -12.93 -2.29
C LEU A 124 -1.84 -13.51 -2.47
N LEU A 125 -1.38 -14.40 -1.56
CA LEU A 125 -0.08 -15.07 -1.70
C LEU A 125 -0.02 -16.02 -2.92
N GLU A 126 -1.15 -16.41 -3.48
CA GLU A 126 -1.26 -17.28 -4.67
C GLU A 126 -1.16 -16.49 -5.99
N SER A 127 -1.09 -15.16 -5.92
CA SER A 127 -1.03 -14.28 -7.09
C SER A 127 0.28 -14.44 -7.88
N ASP A 128 0.22 -14.24 -9.20
CA ASP A 128 1.40 -14.12 -10.06
C ASP A 128 2.00 -12.70 -10.04
N ALA A 129 1.27 -11.71 -9.49
CA ALA A 129 1.71 -10.32 -9.43
C ALA A 129 2.63 -10.10 -8.23
N GLU A 130 3.89 -9.71 -8.49
CA GLU A 130 4.94 -9.54 -7.49
C GLU A 130 4.53 -8.67 -6.30
N PHE A 131 3.98 -7.48 -6.56
CA PHE A 131 3.60 -6.54 -5.50
C PHE A 131 2.32 -6.94 -4.78
N THR A 132 1.47 -7.77 -5.35
CA THR A 132 0.34 -8.39 -4.65
C THR A 132 0.83 -9.39 -3.60
N VAL A 133 1.77 -10.26 -3.96
CA VAL A 133 2.40 -11.20 -3.02
C VAL A 133 3.19 -10.44 -1.94
N ARG A 134 3.99 -9.43 -2.33
CA ARG A 134 4.71 -8.57 -1.38
C ARG A 134 3.77 -7.91 -0.38
N PHE A 135 2.69 -7.30 -0.86
CA PHE A 135 1.68 -6.65 -0.02
C PHE A 135 1.12 -7.63 1.03
N ALA A 136 0.76 -8.83 0.59
CA ALA A 136 0.23 -9.86 1.50
C ALA A 136 1.25 -10.25 2.57
N LEU A 137 2.51 -10.50 2.19
CA LEU A 137 3.59 -10.86 3.13
C LEU A 137 3.85 -9.74 4.15
N VAL A 138 3.98 -8.49 3.68
CA VAL A 138 4.22 -7.34 4.57
C VAL A 138 3.03 -7.10 5.50
N CYS A 139 1.78 -7.19 5.01
CA CYS A 139 0.60 -7.09 5.86
C CYS A 139 0.53 -8.21 6.91
N LEU A 140 0.87 -9.45 6.54
CA LEU A 140 0.94 -10.57 7.49
C LEU A 140 2.00 -10.32 8.57
N CYS A 141 3.16 -9.78 8.20
CA CYS A 141 4.21 -9.40 9.13
C CYS A 141 3.74 -8.29 10.08
N ASP A 142 3.20 -7.18 9.55
CA ASP A 142 2.85 -5.98 10.31
C ASP A 142 1.65 -6.17 11.25
N HIS A 143 0.66 -6.96 10.82
CA HIS A 143 -0.63 -7.03 11.50
C HIS A 143 -0.88 -8.35 12.24
N PHE A 144 -0.11 -9.42 11.96
CA PHE A 144 -0.37 -10.75 12.52
C PHE A 144 0.86 -11.38 13.18
N ALA A 145 2.07 -11.29 12.60
CA ALA A 145 3.21 -12.11 13.01
C ALA A 145 3.68 -11.92 14.46
N ARG A 146 3.32 -10.82 15.10
CA ARG A 146 3.80 -10.48 16.46
C ARG A 146 2.83 -10.85 17.58
N GLU A 147 1.75 -11.54 17.30
CA GLU A 147 0.69 -11.78 18.28
C GLU A 147 0.33 -13.27 18.40
N GLY A 148 0.84 -13.92 19.47
CA GLY A 148 0.40 -15.24 19.92
C GLY A 148 0.41 -16.32 18.83
N ASP A 149 -0.70 -17.04 18.70
CA ASP A 149 -0.85 -18.17 17.77
C ASP A 149 -0.78 -17.78 16.29
N TRP A 150 -0.88 -16.48 15.98
CA TRP A 150 -0.79 -16.00 14.60
C TRP A 150 0.60 -16.17 14.00
N THR A 151 1.67 -16.12 14.79
CA THR A 151 3.05 -16.28 14.30
C THR A 151 3.22 -17.60 13.53
N ALA A 152 2.77 -18.72 14.11
CA ALA A 152 2.87 -20.03 13.45
C ALA A 152 2.06 -20.08 12.15
N ARG A 153 0.86 -19.50 12.15
CA ARG A 153 0.01 -19.44 10.95
C ARG A 153 0.64 -18.59 9.86
N VAL A 154 1.23 -17.44 10.22
CA VAL A 154 1.93 -16.55 9.27
C VAL A 154 3.12 -17.27 8.64
N LEU A 155 3.95 -17.96 9.44
CA LEU A 155 5.10 -18.72 8.92
C LEU A 155 4.67 -19.83 7.97
N GLU A 156 3.58 -20.55 8.29
CA GLU A 156 3.05 -21.58 7.40
C GLU A 156 2.48 -20.98 6.10
N ALA A 157 1.79 -19.85 6.15
CA ALA A 157 1.32 -19.15 4.96
C ALA A 157 2.49 -18.64 4.11
N ALA A 158 3.51 -18.05 4.75
CA ALA A 158 4.69 -17.54 4.07
C ALA A 158 5.46 -18.63 3.29
N ARG A 159 5.54 -19.85 3.84
CA ARG A 159 6.16 -21.02 3.15
C ARG A 159 5.46 -21.38 1.84
N ARG A 160 4.18 -21.07 1.70
CA ARG A 160 3.36 -21.35 0.52
C ARG A 160 3.27 -20.19 -0.45
N ALA A 161 3.86 -19.05 -0.10
CA ALA A 161 3.79 -17.83 -0.91
C ALA A 161 4.42 -18.05 -2.30
N LYS A 162 3.73 -17.63 -3.34
CA LYS A 162 4.16 -17.77 -4.72
C LYS A 162 5.18 -16.67 -5.10
N CYS A 163 6.37 -16.74 -4.53
CA CYS A 163 7.41 -15.74 -4.80
C CYS A 163 8.16 -15.95 -6.12
N GLY A 164 8.34 -17.22 -6.57
CA GLY A 164 9.09 -17.54 -7.79
C GLY A 164 10.43 -16.81 -7.86
N GLU A 165 10.72 -16.17 -9.00
CA GLU A 165 11.90 -15.32 -9.20
C GLU A 165 11.67 -13.84 -8.86
N ASN A 166 10.50 -13.48 -8.35
CA ASN A 166 10.09 -12.12 -8.01
C ASN A 166 10.95 -11.56 -6.86
N TYR A 167 11.83 -10.64 -7.17
CA TYR A 167 12.82 -10.09 -6.24
C TYR A 167 12.16 -9.45 -4.99
N TYR A 168 11.20 -8.55 -5.20
CA TYR A 168 10.57 -7.82 -4.10
C TYR A 168 9.67 -8.69 -3.22
N ALA A 169 9.03 -9.72 -3.79
CA ALA A 169 8.28 -10.72 -3.01
C ALA A 169 9.22 -11.57 -2.15
N ARG A 170 10.35 -12.02 -2.71
CA ARG A 170 11.39 -12.79 -1.98
C ARG A 170 12.01 -12.00 -0.85
N VAL A 171 12.26 -10.69 -1.05
CA VAL A 171 12.76 -9.81 0.02
C VAL A 171 11.76 -9.71 1.16
N ALA A 172 10.46 -9.56 0.86
CA ALA A 172 9.43 -9.52 1.90
C ALA A 172 9.28 -10.87 2.64
N LEU A 173 9.48 -12.00 1.94
CA LEU A 173 9.48 -13.33 2.55
C LEU A 173 10.64 -13.53 3.54
N ALA A 174 11.77 -12.87 3.30
CA ALA A 174 12.96 -12.97 4.16
C ALA A 174 12.86 -12.15 5.46
N TRP A 175 11.89 -11.25 5.59
CA TRP A 175 11.67 -10.45 6.81
C TRP A 175 10.93 -11.25 7.89
#